data_52a45f8d02b0721f0889e088ba033474
#
_entry.id   52a45f8d02b0721f0889e088ba033474
#
_cell.length_a   1.000
_cell.length_b   1.000
_cell.length_c   1.000
_cell.angle_alpha   90.00
_cell.angle_beta   90.00
_cell.angle_gamma   90.00
#
_symmetry.space_group_name_H-M   'P 1'
#
loop_
_entity.id
_entity.type
_entity.pdbx_description
1 polymer ?
#
loop_
_entity_poly.entity_id
_entity_poly.type
_entity_poly.pdbx_seq_one_letter_code
_entity_poly.pdbx_strand_id
1 'polypeptide(L)'
;IRDLSHDIRTPLTAILSYSDYMSRKDGYTDAELREYFSLVRKKAAQMKDMTDRLLEGSKRNVEPVENGRLLMEQLAGEWEEILEDSFSCEISMENCTDFRAEWDMQEILRIFDNLSSNVEKYADSGHPVLLQMDRGVDTLRILQKNTVRQTAQKIESNQIGLESIRRITAGYGGAVTVSLDEKQFQIEITLPVAKKCKG
;
A
#
# COMPACT_ATOMS: atom_id res chain seq x y z
N ILE A 1 -18.68 -9.32 -18.93
CA ILE A 1 -18.16 -8.00 -18.50
C ILE A 1 -19.23 -7.45 -17.58
N ARG A 2 -19.07 -7.58 -16.24
CA ARG A 2 -19.91 -6.84 -15.28
C ARG A 2 -19.77 -5.37 -15.60
N ASP A 3 -20.89 -4.66 -15.58
CA ASP A 3 -20.94 -3.24 -15.97
C ASP A 3 -20.21 -2.40 -14.91
N LEU A 4 -18.92 -2.22 -15.13
CA LEU A 4 -18.00 -1.54 -14.25
C LEU A 4 -18.37 -0.06 -14.07
N SER A 5 -19.02 0.53 -15.11
CA SER A 5 -19.59 1.86 -15.01
C SER A 5 -20.66 1.94 -13.92
N HIS A 6 -21.39 0.85 -13.68
CA HIS A 6 -22.37 0.77 -12.60
C HIS A 6 -21.69 0.72 -11.22
N ASP A 7 -20.60 -0.05 -11.10
CA ASP A 7 -19.89 -0.23 -9.83
C ASP A 7 -19.17 1.06 -9.39
N ILE A 8 -18.63 1.85 -10.33
CA ILE A 8 -18.08 3.19 -10.06
C ILE A 8 -19.19 4.21 -9.76
N ARG A 9 -20.32 4.15 -10.45
CA ARG A 9 -21.42 5.09 -10.26
C ARG A 9 -22.01 5.03 -8.83
N THR A 10 -22.08 3.85 -8.24
CA THR A 10 -22.65 3.64 -6.90
C THR A 10 -21.93 4.46 -5.81
N PRO A 11 -20.60 4.34 -5.60
CA PRO A 11 -19.89 5.16 -4.62
C PRO A 11 -19.89 6.65 -4.98
N LEU A 12 -19.84 7.00 -6.27
CA LEU A 12 -19.91 8.39 -6.73
C LEU A 12 -21.25 9.02 -6.39
N THR A 13 -22.35 8.31 -6.64
CA THR A 13 -23.71 8.79 -6.30
C THR A 13 -23.85 9.01 -4.80
N ALA A 14 -23.26 8.12 -3.97
CA ALA A 14 -23.27 8.29 -2.52
C ALA A 14 -22.53 9.57 -2.10
N ILE A 15 -21.34 9.86 -2.67
CA ILE A 15 -20.60 11.10 -2.39
C ILE A 15 -21.44 12.32 -2.79
N LEU A 16 -22.02 12.32 -3.99
CA LEU A 16 -22.83 13.44 -4.49
C LEU A 16 -24.07 13.68 -3.63
N SER A 17 -24.81 12.62 -3.29
CA SER A 17 -26.02 12.73 -2.45
C SER A 17 -25.71 13.28 -1.07
N TYR A 18 -24.61 12.86 -0.45
CA TYR A 18 -24.18 13.39 0.85
C TYR A 18 -23.66 14.82 0.73
N SER A 19 -22.95 15.16 -0.34
CA SER A 19 -22.52 16.55 -0.61
C SER A 19 -23.72 17.47 -0.81
N ASP A 20 -24.73 17.03 -1.55
CA ASP A 20 -25.98 17.78 -1.74
C ASP A 20 -26.76 17.95 -0.42
N TYR A 21 -26.81 16.92 0.41
CA TYR A 21 -27.41 17.01 1.74
C TYR A 21 -26.66 18.02 2.61
N MET A 22 -25.33 17.93 2.66
CA MET A 22 -24.51 18.84 3.43
C MET A 22 -24.62 20.29 2.92
N SER A 23 -24.69 20.51 1.61
CA SER A 23 -24.79 21.87 1.02
C SER A 23 -26.09 22.61 1.32
N ARG A 24 -27.15 21.88 1.71
CA ARG A 24 -28.50 22.44 1.99
C ARG A 24 -28.75 22.71 3.47
N LYS A 25 -27.82 22.35 4.34
CA LYS A 25 -27.97 22.47 5.80
C LYS A 25 -27.29 23.74 6.29
N ASP A 26 -27.99 24.53 7.08
CA ASP A 26 -27.42 25.69 7.75
C ASP A 26 -26.76 25.28 9.08
N GLY A 27 -25.44 25.31 9.11
CA GLY A 27 -24.62 24.98 10.25
C GLY A 27 -24.35 23.47 10.41
N TYR A 28 -23.15 23.13 10.86
CA TYR A 28 -22.67 21.76 11.06
C TYR A 28 -22.04 21.60 12.42
N THR A 29 -22.23 20.44 13.04
CA THR A 29 -21.44 20.04 14.19
C THR A 29 -20.13 19.42 13.74
N ASP A 30 -19.09 19.46 14.57
CA ASP A 30 -17.81 18.80 14.29
C ASP A 30 -17.97 17.29 14.08
N ALA A 31 -18.93 16.67 14.76
CA ALA A 31 -19.24 15.26 14.59
C ALA A 31 -19.77 14.94 13.18
N GLU A 32 -20.72 15.75 12.69
CA GLU A 32 -21.29 15.59 11.34
C GLU A 32 -20.25 15.83 10.24
N LEU A 33 -19.35 16.81 10.42
CA LEU A 33 -18.25 17.04 9.49
C LEU A 33 -17.29 15.85 9.46
N ARG A 34 -16.92 15.29 10.61
CA ARG A 34 -16.05 14.10 10.67
C ARG A 34 -16.70 12.88 10.00
N GLU A 35 -18.00 12.67 10.22
CA GLU A 35 -18.74 11.59 9.58
C GLU A 35 -18.79 11.76 8.06
N TYR A 36 -19.06 12.98 7.58
CA TYR A 36 -19.05 13.32 6.16
C TYR A 36 -17.69 13.04 5.53
N PHE A 37 -16.61 13.58 6.10
CA PHE A 37 -15.26 13.35 5.57
C PHE A 37 -14.86 11.88 5.61
N SER A 38 -15.24 11.13 6.65
CA SER A 38 -15.01 9.70 6.74
C SER A 38 -15.71 8.94 5.62
N LEU A 39 -16.98 9.28 5.34
CA LEU A 39 -17.76 8.67 4.26
C LEU A 39 -17.15 8.99 2.88
N VAL A 40 -16.82 10.25 2.62
CA VAL A 40 -16.20 10.67 1.35
C VAL A 40 -14.90 9.93 1.13
N ARG A 41 -14.02 9.87 2.16
CA ARG A 41 -12.76 9.14 2.09
C ARG A 41 -12.98 7.65 1.81
N LYS A 42 -13.93 6.99 2.49
CA LYS A 42 -14.26 5.58 2.27
C LYS A 42 -14.74 5.32 0.84
N LYS A 43 -15.60 6.18 0.30
CA LYS A 43 -16.13 6.04 -1.06
C LYS A 43 -15.09 6.35 -2.14
N ALA A 44 -14.24 7.36 -1.93
CA ALA A 44 -13.13 7.67 -2.81
C ALA A 44 -12.10 6.51 -2.86
N ALA A 45 -11.79 5.90 -1.71
CA ALA A 45 -10.93 4.71 -1.65
C ALA A 45 -11.53 3.51 -2.40
N GLN A 46 -12.85 3.30 -2.32
CA GLN A 46 -13.54 2.26 -3.10
C GLN A 46 -13.44 2.52 -4.61
N MET A 47 -13.60 3.78 -5.04
CA MET A 47 -13.46 4.16 -6.46
C MET A 47 -12.03 3.99 -6.95
N LYS A 48 -11.03 4.38 -6.13
CA LYS A 48 -9.61 4.15 -6.45
C LYS A 48 -9.35 2.66 -6.68
N ASP A 49 -9.80 1.79 -5.76
CA ASP A 49 -9.64 0.33 -5.91
C ASP A 49 -10.31 -0.21 -7.19
N MET A 50 -11.50 0.28 -7.53
CA MET A 50 -12.19 -0.12 -8.76
C MET A 50 -11.43 0.32 -10.02
N THR A 51 -10.90 1.55 -10.02
CA THR A 51 -10.04 2.06 -11.11
C THR A 51 -8.72 1.29 -11.20
N ASP A 52 -8.14 0.96 -10.08
CA ASP A 52 -6.92 0.15 -10.02
C ASP A 52 -7.14 -1.25 -10.62
N ARG A 53 -8.27 -1.90 -10.32
CA ARG A 53 -8.68 -3.18 -10.94
C ARG A 53 -8.94 -3.07 -12.44
N LEU A 54 -9.38 -1.91 -12.93
CA LEU A 54 -9.57 -1.65 -14.36
C LEU A 54 -8.27 -1.55 -15.13
N LEU A 55 -7.34 -0.80 -14.55
CA LEU A 55 -6.02 -0.61 -15.14
C LEU A 55 -5.21 -1.92 -15.15
N GLU A 56 -5.57 -2.87 -14.28
CA GLU A 56 -4.96 -4.22 -14.23
C GLU A 56 -5.27 -5.09 -15.45
N GLY A 57 -6.33 -4.81 -16.19
CA GLY A 57 -6.60 -5.40 -17.53
C GLY A 57 -5.77 -4.78 -18.63
N SER A 58 -5.06 -3.70 -18.37
CA SER A 58 -4.08 -3.07 -19.24
C SER A 58 -2.81 -3.93 -19.30
N LYS A 59 -2.17 -4.04 -20.46
CA LYS A 59 -0.88 -4.74 -20.60
C LYS A 59 0.11 -4.16 -19.59
N ARG A 60 0.69 -5.01 -18.75
CA ARG A 60 1.81 -4.64 -17.88
C ARG A 60 2.89 -3.97 -18.72
N ASN A 61 3.33 -2.81 -18.30
CA ASN A 61 4.48 -2.13 -18.89
C ASN A 61 5.76 -2.55 -18.16
N VAL A 62 6.20 -3.77 -18.40
CA VAL A 62 7.39 -4.33 -17.76
C VAL A 62 8.64 -3.74 -18.41
N GLU A 63 9.48 -3.11 -17.59
CA GLU A 63 10.73 -2.49 -17.98
C GLU A 63 11.93 -3.08 -17.22
N PRO A 64 13.12 -3.12 -17.84
CA PRO A 64 14.30 -3.63 -17.15
C PRO A 64 14.78 -2.66 -16.07
N VAL A 65 14.93 -3.16 -14.85
CA VAL A 65 15.55 -2.49 -13.71
C VAL A 65 17.02 -2.92 -13.63
N GLU A 66 17.93 -2.03 -14.03
CA GLU A 66 19.37 -2.33 -14.10
C GLU A 66 20.10 -2.16 -12.75
N ASN A 67 19.57 -1.29 -11.87
CA ASN A 67 20.13 -0.96 -10.56
C ASN A 67 19.04 -1.12 -9.49
N GLY A 68 18.72 -2.36 -9.15
CA GLY A 68 17.63 -2.68 -8.24
C GLY A 68 17.85 -2.14 -6.83
N ARG A 69 19.11 -2.14 -6.33
CA ARG A 69 19.42 -1.55 -5.04
C ARG A 69 19.10 -0.05 -4.98
N LEU A 70 19.52 0.72 -5.98
CA LEU A 70 19.24 2.16 -6.04
C LEU A 70 17.73 2.45 -6.08
N LEU A 71 16.99 1.65 -6.85
CA LEU A 71 15.53 1.75 -6.88
C LEU A 71 14.93 1.51 -5.48
N MET A 72 15.38 0.49 -4.77
CA MET A 72 14.89 0.22 -3.41
C MET A 72 15.25 1.33 -2.42
N GLU A 73 16.43 1.94 -2.55
CA GLU A 73 16.83 3.11 -1.74
C GLU A 73 15.90 4.30 -1.97
N GLN A 74 15.53 4.56 -3.22
CA GLN A 74 14.58 5.64 -3.57
C GLN A 74 13.19 5.37 -2.99
N LEU A 75 12.65 4.16 -3.19
CA LEU A 75 11.33 3.79 -2.69
C LEU A 75 11.27 3.75 -1.15
N ALA A 76 12.34 3.36 -0.49
CA ALA A 76 12.45 3.41 0.96
C ALA A 76 12.44 4.86 1.47
N GLY A 77 13.15 5.76 0.79
CA GLY A 77 13.16 7.19 1.12
C GLY A 77 11.80 7.84 0.94
N GLU A 78 11.09 7.56 -0.16
CA GLU A 78 9.72 8.04 -0.38
C GLU A 78 8.74 7.49 0.68
N TRP A 79 8.88 6.21 1.05
CA TRP A 79 8.09 5.58 2.10
C TRP A 79 8.34 6.23 3.47
N GLU A 80 9.59 6.57 3.80
CA GLU A 80 9.96 7.27 5.02
C GLU A 80 9.38 8.70 5.02
N GLU A 81 9.55 9.47 3.96
CA GLU A 81 9.03 10.84 3.80
C GLU A 81 7.50 10.92 4.02
N ILE A 82 6.75 9.91 3.56
CA ILE A 82 5.30 9.84 3.79
C ILE A 82 4.97 9.68 5.29
N LEU A 83 5.81 8.99 6.04
CA LEU A 83 5.52 8.56 7.41
C LEU A 83 6.20 9.40 8.50
N GLU A 84 7.29 10.12 8.19
CA GLU A 84 8.19 10.78 9.17
C GLU A 84 7.49 11.81 10.08
N ASP A 85 6.44 12.47 9.59
CA ASP A 85 5.66 13.43 10.39
C ASP A 85 4.90 12.76 11.56
N SER A 86 4.62 11.46 11.45
CA SER A 86 3.73 10.74 12.38
C SER A 86 4.38 9.53 13.05
N PHE A 87 5.45 8.99 12.48
CA PHE A 87 6.09 7.75 12.93
C PHE A 87 7.61 7.87 12.92
N SER A 88 8.26 7.21 13.88
CA SER A 88 9.70 6.95 13.79
C SER A 88 9.94 5.77 12.84
N CYS A 89 10.70 5.97 11.77
CA CYS A 89 11.00 4.96 10.78
C CYS A 89 12.41 4.40 10.97
N GLU A 90 12.55 3.09 10.83
CA GLU A 90 13.84 2.39 10.82
C GLU A 90 13.99 1.65 9.48
N ILE A 91 14.94 2.07 8.65
CA ILE A 91 15.22 1.44 7.36
C ILE A 91 16.51 0.64 7.44
N SER A 92 16.47 -0.65 7.07
CA SER A 92 17.62 -1.53 7.01
C SER A 92 17.79 -2.11 5.61
N MET A 93 18.94 -1.85 4.99
CA MET A 93 19.31 -2.35 3.66
C MET A 93 20.74 -2.94 3.64
N GLU A 94 21.26 -3.35 4.79
CA GLU A 94 22.65 -3.83 4.93
C GLU A 94 22.94 -5.03 4.01
N ASN A 95 21.98 -5.92 3.84
CA ASN A 95 22.09 -7.11 3.00
C ASN A 95 21.47 -6.94 1.61
N CYS A 96 21.01 -5.74 1.26
CA CYS A 96 20.44 -5.45 -0.06
C CYS A 96 21.56 -5.13 -1.05
N THR A 97 22.21 -6.15 -1.61
CA THR A 97 23.16 -5.97 -2.71
C THR A 97 22.42 -5.68 -4.02
N ASP A 98 23.13 -5.11 -5.01
CA ASP A 98 22.55 -4.74 -6.29
C ASP A 98 22.02 -5.96 -7.08
N PHE A 99 20.94 -5.74 -7.82
CA PHE A 99 20.26 -6.77 -8.61
C PHE A 99 19.62 -6.18 -9.87
N ARG A 100 19.19 -7.05 -10.77
CA ARG A 100 18.37 -6.73 -11.93
C ARG A 100 16.99 -7.36 -11.79
N ALA A 101 15.99 -6.68 -12.35
CA ALA A 101 14.63 -7.20 -12.40
C ALA A 101 13.92 -6.73 -13.67
N GLU A 102 12.79 -7.33 -13.97
CA GLU A 102 11.86 -6.87 -14.99
C GLU A 102 10.53 -6.58 -14.31
N TRP A 103 10.25 -5.30 -14.09
CA TRP A 103 9.09 -4.85 -13.31
C TRP A 103 8.30 -3.76 -14.00
N ASP A 104 7.00 -3.75 -13.77
CA ASP A 104 6.16 -2.60 -14.00
C ASP A 104 6.29 -1.67 -12.80
N MET A 105 6.83 -0.47 -13.04
CA MET A 105 7.12 0.51 -11.97
C MET A 105 5.87 0.93 -11.22
N GLN A 106 4.72 1.02 -11.90
CA GLN A 106 3.46 1.38 -11.24
C GLN A 106 3.00 0.28 -10.26
N GLU A 107 3.23 -0.99 -10.60
CA GLU A 107 2.94 -2.11 -9.71
C GLU A 107 3.86 -2.10 -8.48
N ILE A 108 5.14 -1.80 -8.66
CA ILE A 108 6.09 -1.72 -7.54
C ILE A 108 5.78 -0.52 -6.62
N LEU A 109 5.56 0.67 -7.17
CA LEU A 109 5.11 1.84 -6.41
C LEU A 109 3.84 1.53 -5.61
N ARG A 110 2.87 0.84 -6.21
CA ARG A 110 1.63 0.44 -5.52
C ARG A 110 1.86 -0.50 -4.33
N ILE A 111 2.90 -1.34 -4.36
CA ILE A 111 3.29 -2.13 -3.19
C ILE A 111 3.66 -1.19 -2.05
N PHE A 112 4.54 -0.22 -2.28
CA PHE A 112 5.01 0.72 -1.26
C PHE A 112 3.90 1.65 -0.76
N ASP A 113 3.00 2.14 -1.64
CA ASP A 113 1.80 2.90 -1.26
C ASP A 113 0.89 2.10 -0.30
N ASN A 114 0.73 0.81 -0.55
CA ASN A 114 -0.06 -0.05 0.35
C ASN A 114 0.64 -0.32 1.67
N LEU A 115 1.98 -0.43 1.67
CA LEU A 115 2.77 -0.57 2.89
C LEU A 115 2.66 0.68 3.77
N SER A 116 2.89 1.89 3.22
CA SER A 116 2.75 3.15 3.97
C SER A 116 1.32 3.37 4.47
N SER A 117 0.31 3.14 3.63
CA SER A 117 -1.10 3.25 4.01
C SER A 117 -1.51 2.26 5.12
N ASN A 118 -0.91 1.09 5.20
CA ASN A 118 -1.13 0.16 6.31
C ASN A 118 -0.54 0.70 7.62
N VAL A 119 0.66 1.30 7.58
CA VAL A 119 1.26 1.95 8.75
C VAL A 119 0.37 3.07 9.27
N GLU A 120 -0.01 4.04 8.42
CA GLU A 120 -0.87 5.16 8.79
C GLU A 120 -2.18 4.72 9.46
N LYS A 121 -2.79 3.64 8.96
CA LYS A 121 -4.09 3.16 9.46
C LYS A 121 -3.99 2.40 10.77
N TYR A 122 -2.95 1.59 10.95
CA TYR A 122 -2.93 0.57 12.00
C TYR A 122 -1.77 0.67 12.97
N ALA A 123 -0.65 1.34 12.62
CA ALA A 123 0.51 1.41 13.49
C ALA A 123 0.27 2.32 14.71
N ASP A 124 0.93 1.98 15.80
CA ASP A 124 1.05 2.80 16.99
C ASP A 124 2.24 3.76 16.82
N SER A 125 1.97 5.07 16.83
CA SER A 125 2.99 6.10 16.66
C SER A 125 3.99 6.20 17.84
N GLY A 126 3.71 5.54 18.95
CA GLY A 126 4.64 5.45 20.10
C GLY A 126 5.78 4.44 19.90
N HIS A 127 5.79 3.71 18.78
CA HIS A 127 6.78 2.68 18.49
C HIS A 127 7.33 2.84 17.06
N PRO A 128 8.61 2.48 16.83
CA PRO A 128 9.19 2.57 15.50
C PRO A 128 8.55 1.59 14.52
N VAL A 129 8.53 1.99 13.25
CA VAL A 129 8.15 1.16 12.12
C VAL A 129 9.40 0.73 11.38
N LEU A 130 9.60 -0.58 11.21
CA LEU A 130 10.75 -1.15 10.51
C LEU A 130 10.39 -1.44 9.06
N LEU A 131 11.24 -1.00 8.14
CA LEU A 131 11.28 -1.46 6.75
C LEU A 131 12.67 -2.06 6.48
N GLN A 132 12.71 -3.35 6.21
CA GLN A 132 13.96 -4.08 5.94
C GLN A 132 13.94 -4.68 4.55
N MET A 133 15.05 -4.57 3.82
CA MET A 133 15.21 -5.16 2.50
C MET A 133 16.49 -5.98 2.45
N ASP A 134 16.35 -7.24 2.06
CA ASP A 134 17.47 -8.17 1.95
C ASP A 134 17.49 -8.81 0.56
N ARG A 135 18.68 -8.93 -0.01
CA ARG A 135 18.91 -9.63 -1.28
C ARG A 135 19.35 -11.06 -1.00
N GLY A 136 18.49 -12.02 -1.36
CA GLY A 136 18.85 -13.44 -1.41
C GLY A 136 19.62 -13.82 -2.68
N VAL A 137 19.70 -15.09 -3.01
CA VAL A 137 20.39 -15.56 -4.24
C VAL A 137 19.65 -15.08 -5.48
N ASP A 138 18.36 -15.37 -5.58
CA ASP A 138 17.50 -15.06 -6.72
C ASP A 138 16.19 -14.35 -6.29
N THR A 139 16.21 -13.72 -5.11
CA THR A 139 15.05 -13.08 -4.51
C THR A 139 15.40 -11.77 -3.83
N LEU A 140 14.50 -10.81 -3.88
CA LEU A 140 14.45 -9.66 -3.00
C LEU A 140 13.38 -9.92 -1.93
N ARG A 141 13.75 -9.75 -0.68
CA ARG A 141 12.85 -9.81 0.48
C ARG A 141 12.61 -8.38 0.97
N ILE A 142 11.35 -8.01 1.11
CA ILE A 142 10.91 -6.75 1.72
C ILE A 142 10.09 -7.11 2.94
N LEU A 143 10.49 -6.62 4.11
CA LEU A 143 9.84 -6.85 5.39
C LEU A 143 9.42 -5.52 5.99
N GLN A 144 8.14 -5.34 6.26
CA GLN A 144 7.64 -4.26 7.11
C GLN A 144 7.11 -4.84 8.42
N LYS A 145 7.48 -4.19 9.53
CA LYS A 145 7.04 -4.58 10.87
C LYS A 145 6.68 -3.34 11.69
N ASN A 146 5.54 -3.39 12.39
CA ASN A 146 5.11 -2.31 13.26
C ASN A 146 4.28 -2.83 14.44
N THR A 147 4.26 -2.07 15.52
CA THR A 147 3.33 -2.26 16.64
C THR A 147 1.94 -1.79 16.22
N VAL A 148 0.89 -2.55 16.58
CA VAL A 148 -0.51 -2.24 16.23
C VAL A 148 -1.12 -1.36 17.31
N ARG A 149 -1.85 -0.32 16.91
CA ARG A 149 -2.59 0.57 17.78
C ARG A 149 -3.70 -0.16 18.56
N GLN A 150 -3.75 -0.03 19.88
CA GLN A 150 -4.73 -0.74 20.72
C GLN A 150 -6.19 -0.41 20.39
N THR A 151 -6.48 0.78 19.85
CA THR A 151 -7.81 1.20 19.42
C THR A 151 -8.23 0.63 18.07
N ALA A 152 -7.37 -0.10 17.39
CA ALA A 152 -7.64 -0.76 16.12
C ALA A 152 -8.54 -2.01 16.25
N GLN A 153 -9.27 -2.16 17.37
CA GLN A 153 -10.25 -3.22 17.54
C GLN A 153 -11.37 -3.08 16.51
N LYS A 154 -11.48 -4.10 15.64
CA LYS A 154 -12.57 -4.28 14.66
C LYS A 154 -12.73 -3.16 13.62
N ILE A 155 -11.65 -2.59 13.13
CA ILE A 155 -11.74 -2.04 11.79
C ILE A 155 -11.84 -3.27 10.88
N GLU A 156 -13.00 -3.46 10.24
CA GLU A 156 -13.09 -4.32 9.06
C GLU A 156 -11.94 -3.87 8.16
N SER A 157 -10.82 -4.56 8.30
CA SER A 157 -9.61 -4.24 7.56
C SER A 157 -10.02 -4.35 6.11
N ASN A 158 -9.95 -3.25 5.40
CA ASN A 158 -9.97 -3.31 3.96
C ASN A 158 -8.79 -4.20 3.56
N GLN A 159 -9.04 -5.50 3.41
CA GLN A 159 -8.07 -6.50 2.92
C GLN A 159 -7.58 -6.14 1.51
N ILE A 160 -8.16 -5.08 0.92
CA ILE A 160 -7.92 -4.58 -0.42
C ILE A 160 -6.43 -4.28 -0.67
N GLY A 161 -5.76 -3.56 0.25
CA GLY A 161 -4.34 -3.25 0.10
C GLY A 161 -3.45 -4.49 0.14
N LEU A 162 -3.73 -5.40 1.08
CA LEU A 162 -2.99 -6.67 1.19
C LEU A 162 -3.29 -7.59 0.00
N GLU A 163 -4.52 -7.61 -0.50
CA GLU A 163 -4.91 -8.37 -1.69
C GLU A 163 -4.21 -7.83 -2.95
N SER A 164 -4.09 -6.49 -3.08
CA SER A 164 -3.33 -5.85 -4.15
C SER A 164 -1.85 -6.27 -4.10
N ILE A 165 -1.21 -6.21 -2.92
CA ILE A 165 0.18 -6.67 -2.75
C ILE A 165 0.31 -8.15 -3.14
N ARG A 166 -0.56 -9.03 -2.64
CA ARG A 166 -0.52 -10.48 -2.96
C ARG A 166 -0.63 -10.73 -4.46
N ARG A 167 -1.56 -10.06 -5.12
CA ARG A 167 -1.79 -10.24 -6.56
C ARG A 167 -0.61 -9.76 -7.38
N ILE A 168 -0.09 -8.55 -7.11
CA ILE A 168 1.10 -8.00 -7.79
C ILE A 168 2.27 -8.97 -7.61
N THR A 169 2.55 -9.35 -6.38
CA THR A 169 3.67 -10.25 -6.03
C THR A 169 3.53 -11.61 -6.71
N ALA A 170 2.34 -12.21 -6.67
CA ALA A 170 2.06 -13.48 -7.35
C ALA A 170 2.24 -13.38 -8.87
N GLY A 171 1.92 -12.23 -9.46
CA GLY A 171 2.12 -11.96 -10.87
C GLY A 171 3.59 -11.97 -11.32
N TYR A 172 4.53 -11.77 -10.40
CA TYR A 172 5.98 -11.93 -10.62
C TYR A 172 6.50 -13.30 -10.16
N GLY A 173 5.63 -14.20 -9.71
CA GLY A 173 6.04 -15.49 -9.15
C GLY A 173 6.64 -15.39 -7.74
N GLY A 174 6.38 -14.29 -7.05
CA GLY A 174 6.78 -14.06 -5.67
C GLY A 174 5.76 -14.57 -4.66
N ALA A 175 6.00 -14.29 -3.38
CA ALA A 175 5.16 -14.70 -2.26
C ALA A 175 4.97 -13.58 -1.23
N VAL A 176 3.84 -13.60 -0.53
CA VAL A 176 3.52 -12.67 0.56
C VAL A 176 3.10 -13.45 1.79
N THR A 177 3.77 -13.21 2.90
CA THR A 177 3.41 -13.72 4.22
C THR A 177 2.98 -12.55 5.11
N VAL A 178 1.85 -12.71 5.78
CA VAL A 178 1.35 -11.73 6.75
C VAL A 178 1.17 -12.43 8.08
N SER A 179 1.72 -11.87 9.14
CA SER A 179 1.48 -12.30 10.51
C SER A 179 0.98 -11.14 11.35
N LEU A 180 0.04 -11.44 12.20
CA LEU A 180 -0.50 -10.52 13.19
C LEU A 180 -0.59 -11.27 14.51
N ASP A 181 0.16 -10.83 15.50
CA ASP A 181 -0.01 -11.23 16.89
C ASP A 181 -0.73 -10.14 17.70
N GLU A 182 -0.81 -10.29 19.01
CA GLU A 182 -1.57 -9.34 19.87
C GLU A 182 -1.11 -7.89 19.75
N LYS A 183 0.11 -7.62 19.35
CA LYS A 183 0.71 -6.28 19.33
C LYS A 183 1.53 -5.96 18.08
N GLN A 184 1.89 -6.94 17.29
CA GLN A 184 2.77 -6.73 16.14
C GLN A 184 2.15 -7.22 14.85
N PHE A 185 2.17 -6.33 13.85
CA PHE A 185 1.88 -6.66 12.46
C PHE A 185 3.20 -6.80 11.72
N GLN A 186 3.28 -7.82 10.88
CA GLN A 186 4.41 -8.06 10.00
C GLN A 186 3.89 -8.48 8.61
N ILE A 187 4.43 -7.88 7.58
CA ILE A 187 4.27 -8.32 6.20
C ILE A 187 5.63 -8.56 5.59
N GLU A 188 5.79 -9.72 4.98
CA GLU A 188 6.98 -10.11 4.24
C GLU A 188 6.61 -10.39 2.80
N ILE A 189 7.31 -9.73 1.88
CA ILE A 189 7.14 -9.84 0.43
C ILE A 189 8.44 -10.39 -0.15
N THR A 190 8.34 -11.43 -0.97
CA THR A 190 9.48 -11.99 -1.70
C THR A 190 9.22 -11.85 -3.19
N LEU A 191 10.12 -11.18 -3.90
CA LEU A 191 10.07 -11.01 -5.35
C LEU A 191 11.26 -11.70 -6.01
N PRO A 192 11.07 -12.46 -7.10
CA PRO A 192 12.19 -12.99 -7.90
C PRO A 192 12.99 -11.85 -8.53
N VAL A 193 14.31 -11.96 -8.49
CA VAL A 193 15.24 -11.00 -9.09
C VAL A 193 16.46 -11.73 -9.64
N ALA A 194 17.15 -11.13 -10.63
CA ALA A 194 18.34 -11.69 -11.23
C ALA A 194 19.62 -11.11 -10.61
N LYS A 195 20.73 -11.86 -10.67
CA LYS A 195 22.05 -11.31 -10.35
C LYS A 195 22.47 -10.31 -11.41
N LYS A 196 23.06 -9.19 -10.98
CA LYS A 196 23.78 -8.33 -11.90
C LYS A 196 25.04 -9.08 -12.37
N CYS A 197 25.11 -9.46 -13.64
CA CYS A 197 26.36 -9.96 -14.20
C CYS A 197 27.43 -8.89 -14.03
N LYS A 198 28.56 -9.23 -13.39
CA LYS A 198 29.75 -8.37 -13.44
C LYS A 198 30.18 -8.31 -14.90
N GLY A 199 29.96 -7.17 -15.58
CA GLY A 199 30.59 -6.87 -16.85
C GLY A 199 32.07 -6.62 -16.67
#